data_f351a076d6eb1b689b085a0aaecc59da
#
_entry.id   f351a076d6eb1b689b085a0aaecc59da
#
_cell.length_a   1.000
_cell.length_b   1.000
_cell.length_c   1.000
_cell.angle_alpha   90.00
_cell.angle_beta   90.00
_cell.angle_gamma   90.00
#
_symmetry.space_group_name_H-M   'P 1'
#
loop_
_entity.id
_entity.type
_entity.pdbx_description
1 polymer ?
#
loop_
_entity_poly.entity_id
_entity_poly.type
_entity_poly.pdbx_seq_one_letter_code
_entity_poly.pdbx_strand_id
1 'polypeptide(L)'
;MFAGIARWIGFLTMIAGAVGAVLVTGGFFWFVAQIQTDEVTLDRDADGIVVLTGAASRIPDGVELLAAEHAKRLLITGVHRATSASEIARLTPFYKKYFSCCIDLDRSALNTFGNALEARRWARERNFNSLIVVTSNWHMPRAMAELEHQLPDVRLIPFPVISKMVKTEPWWQNVETARFLFAEYLKYLFALTRMRIDPDGAA
;
A
#
# COMPACT_ATOMS: atom_id res chain seq x y z
N MET A 1 -31.94 17.40 40.09
CA MET A 1 -31.89 16.17 39.29
C MET A 1 -31.08 16.38 37.98
N PHE A 2 -31.32 17.43 37.19
CA PHE A 2 -30.64 17.72 35.92
C PHE A 2 -29.10 17.95 36.02
N ALA A 3 -28.63 18.62 37.09
CA ALA A 3 -27.21 18.87 37.31
C ALA A 3 -26.36 17.58 37.53
N GLY A 4 -26.97 16.55 38.15
CA GLY A 4 -26.32 15.24 38.30
C GLY A 4 -26.17 14.50 36.99
N ILE A 5 -27.19 14.51 36.15
CA ILE A 5 -27.15 13.84 34.83
C ILE A 5 -26.13 14.50 33.93
N ALA A 6 -26.06 15.84 33.89
CA ALA A 6 -25.05 16.56 33.08
C ALA A 6 -23.60 16.23 33.50
N ARG A 7 -23.36 16.08 34.82
CA ARG A 7 -22.01 15.68 35.31
C ARG A 7 -21.63 14.25 34.87
N TRP A 8 -22.60 13.31 34.93
CA TRP A 8 -22.38 11.95 34.49
C TRP A 8 -22.11 11.86 32.97
N ILE A 9 -22.86 12.60 32.16
CA ILE A 9 -22.62 12.68 30.70
C ILE A 9 -21.23 13.25 30.44
N GLY A 10 -20.82 14.35 31.09
CA GLY A 10 -19.50 14.93 30.97
C GLY A 10 -18.37 13.96 31.37
N PHE A 11 -18.57 13.18 32.42
CA PHE A 11 -17.60 12.16 32.85
C PHE A 11 -17.49 11.02 31.83
N LEU A 12 -18.61 10.50 31.32
CA LEU A 12 -18.63 9.45 30.32
C LEU A 12 -17.99 9.90 28.98
N THR A 13 -18.24 11.13 28.53
CA THR A 13 -17.59 11.68 27.32
C THR A 13 -16.09 11.84 27.49
N MET A 14 -15.65 12.26 28.69
CA MET A 14 -14.20 12.36 28.98
C MET A 14 -13.52 10.97 28.96
N ILE A 15 -14.15 9.95 29.56
CA ILE A 15 -13.63 8.57 29.51
C ILE A 15 -13.61 8.07 28.09
N ALA A 16 -14.69 8.25 27.32
CA ALA A 16 -14.73 7.83 25.92
C ALA A 16 -13.63 8.51 25.08
N GLY A 17 -13.40 9.80 25.31
CA GLY A 17 -12.32 10.54 24.67
C GLY A 17 -10.92 10.01 25.05
N ALA A 18 -10.70 9.72 26.33
CA ALA A 18 -9.43 9.16 26.81
C ALA A 18 -9.19 7.76 26.22
N VAL A 19 -10.20 6.89 26.22
CA VAL A 19 -10.11 5.56 25.61
C VAL A 19 -9.86 5.67 24.11
N GLY A 20 -10.55 6.55 23.40
CA GLY A 20 -10.32 6.82 21.98
C GLY A 20 -8.89 7.27 21.70
N ALA A 21 -8.35 8.19 22.51
CA ALA A 21 -6.97 8.65 22.39
C ALA A 21 -5.94 7.51 22.59
N VAL A 22 -6.17 6.66 23.60
CA VAL A 22 -5.31 5.49 23.87
C VAL A 22 -5.36 4.50 22.69
N LEU A 23 -6.54 4.22 22.15
CA LEU A 23 -6.69 3.31 21.01
C LEU A 23 -6.01 3.85 19.74
N VAL A 24 -6.16 5.13 19.43
CA VAL A 24 -5.52 5.77 18.28
C VAL A 24 -4.00 5.77 18.45
N THR A 25 -3.51 6.11 19.64
CA THR A 25 -2.06 6.13 19.91
C THR A 25 -1.46 4.72 19.87
N GLY A 26 -2.07 3.76 20.54
CA GLY A 26 -1.63 2.36 20.53
C GLY A 26 -1.68 1.76 19.13
N GLY A 27 -2.75 2.04 18.38
CA GLY A 27 -2.90 1.63 16.99
C GLY A 27 -1.83 2.23 16.08
N PHE A 28 -1.43 3.49 16.32
CA PHE A 28 -0.35 4.12 15.56
C PHE A 28 1.01 3.42 15.82
N PHE A 29 1.35 3.14 17.08
CA PHE A 29 2.58 2.40 17.38
C PHE A 29 2.57 0.99 16.77
N TRP A 30 1.43 0.31 16.83
CA TRP A 30 1.27 -0.99 16.18
C TRP A 30 1.45 -0.90 14.66
N PHE A 31 0.85 0.12 14.01
CA PHE A 31 1.03 0.37 12.58
C PHE A 31 2.49 0.60 12.21
N VAL A 32 3.19 1.44 12.96
CA VAL A 32 4.61 1.71 12.70
C VAL A 32 5.47 0.47 12.89
N ALA A 33 5.15 -0.38 13.89
CA ALA A 33 5.87 -1.63 14.13
C ALA A 33 5.74 -2.65 12.98
N GLN A 34 4.75 -2.51 12.09
CA GLN A 34 4.62 -3.34 10.90
C GLN A 34 5.45 -2.84 9.70
N ILE A 35 6.00 -1.64 9.78
CA ILE A 35 6.80 -1.09 8.71
C ILE A 35 8.18 -1.74 8.72
N GLN A 36 8.46 -2.54 7.69
CA GLN A 36 9.75 -3.18 7.52
C GLN A 36 10.84 -2.15 7.24
N THR A 37 11.98 -2.28 7.87
CA THR A 37 13.15 -1.41 7.72
C THR A 37 14.31 -2.08 7.00
N ASP A 38 14.26 -3.40 6.90
CA ASP A 38 15.29 -4.21 6.25
C ASP A 38 14.85 -4.63 4.84
N GLU A 39 15.82 -4.81 3.96
CA GLU A 39 15.61 -5.30 2.60
C GLU A 39 15.18 -6.77 2.65
N VAL A 40 14.15 -7.11 1.87
CA VAL A 40 13.60 -8.46 1.79
C VAL A 40 14.16 -9.13 0.55
N THR A 41 14.71 -10.33 0.74
CA THR A 41 15.02 -11.24 -0.38
C THR A 41 13.80 -12.11 -0.65
N LEU A 42 13.41 -12.23 -1.92
CA LEU A 42 12.34 -13.14 -2.31
C LEU A 42 12.85 -14.58 -2.29
N ASP A 43 12.16 -15.42 -1.55
CA ASP A 43 12.37 -16.87 -1.53
C ASP A 43 11.37 -17.65 -2.40
N ARG A 44 10.44 -16.94 -3.05
CA ARG A 44 9.33 -17.53 -3.82
C ARG A 44 9.00 -16.71 -5.04
N ASP A 45 8.68 -17.40 -6.12
CA ASP A 45 8.14 -16.82 -7.34
C ASP A 45 6.61 -16.68 -7.26
N ALA A 46 6.06 -15.83 -8.13
CA ALA A 46 4.64 -15.61 -8.28
C ALA A 46 4.23 -15.63 -9.76
N ASP A 47 2.92 -15.64 -10.03
CA ASP A 47 2.41 -15.57 -11.40
C ASP A 47 2.61 -14.17 -12.00
N GLY A 48 2.50 -13.13 -11.17
CA GLY A 48 2.64 -11.73 -11.57
C GLY A 48 3.25 -10.84 -10.50
N ILE A 49 3.69 -9.65 -10.93
CA ILE A 49 4.18 -8.57 -10.08
C ILE A 49 3.23 -7.39 -10.23
N VAL A 50 2.86 -6.73 -9.13
CA VAL A 50 2.08 -5.49 -9.13
C VAL A 50 2.90 -4.40 -8.45
N VAL A 51 3.23 -3.35 -9.21
CA VAL A 51 3.89 -2.15 -8.69
C VAL A 51 2.84 -1.07 -8.48
N LEU A 52 2.65 -0.63 -7.23
CA LEU A 52 1.80 0.50 -6.92
C LEU A 52 2.60 1.80 -7.06
N THR A 53 2.19 2.68 -7.98
CA THR A 53 2.85 3.97 -8.20
C THR A 53 2.66 4.94 -7.01
N GLY A 54 3.28 6.11 -7.11
CA GLY A 54 3.28 7.14 -6.06
C GLY A 54 4.70 7.51 -5.61
N ALA A 55 5.70 6.64 -5.87
CA ALA A 55 7.12 6.97 -5.79
C ALA A 55 7.86 6.30 -6.96
N ALA A 56 8.67 7.07 -7.68
CA ALA A 56 9.37 6.59 -8.89
C ALA A 56 10.37 5.45 -8.60
N SER A 57 10.88 5.37 -7.36
CA SER A 57 11.83 4.33 -6.93
C SER A 57 11.26 2.91 -6.92
N ARG A 58 9.95 2.72 -6.97
CA ARG A 58 9.31 1.38 -6.93
C ARG A 58 9.36 0.66 -8.27
N ILE A 59 9.36 1.43 -9.37
CA ILE A 59 9.31 0.87 -10.72
C ILE A 59 10.59 0.10 -11.06
N PRO A 60 11.81 0.62 -10.82
CA PRO A 60 13.03 -0.14 -11.03
C PRO A 60 13.05 -1.48 -10.32
N ASP A 61 12.71 -1.52 -9.03
CA ASP A 61 12.72 -2.76 -8.25
C ASP A 61 11.74 -3.80 -8.83
N GLY A 62 10.52 -3.36 -9.21
CA GLY A 62 9.56 -4.25 -9.86
C GLY A 62 10.02 -4.78 -11.21
N VAL A 63 10.71 -3.96 -12.01
CA VAL A 63 11.26 -4.38 -13.31
C VAL A 63 12.47 -5.31 -13.12
N GLU A 64 13.30 -5.10 -12.10
CA GLU A 64 14.40 -6.00 -11.75
C GLU A 64 13.91 -7.37 -11.33
N LEU A 65 12.84 -7.44 -10.51
CA LEU A 65 12.18 -8.70 -10.15
C LEU A 65 11.64 -9.45 -11.38
N LEU A 66 11.05 -8.73 -12.34
CA LEU A 66 10.59 -9.31 -13.59
C LEU A 66 11.77 -9.83 -14.42
N ALA A 67 12.88 -9.08 -14.48
CA ALA A 67 14.07 -9.47 -15.20
C ALA A 67 14.81 -10.65 -14.56
N ALA A 68 14.68 -10.80 -13.24
CA ALA A 68 15.15 -11.95 -12.47
C ALA A 68 14.22 -13.17 -12.55
N GLU A 69 13.16 -13.10 -13.36
CA GLU A 69 12.19 -14.17 -13.63
C GLU A 69 11.33 -14.57 -12.40
N HIS A 70 11.24 -13.72 -11.36
CA HIS A 70 10.36 -13.96 -10.21
C HIS A 70 8.87 -13.95 -10.57
N ALA A 71 8.50 -13.46 -11.77
CA ALA A 71 7.17 -13.59 -12.35
C ALA A 71 7.21 -13.47 -13.88
N LYS A 72 6.13 -13.87 -14.54
CA LYS A 72 6.00 -13.81 -16.01
C LYS A 72 5.59 -12.44 -16.54
N ARG A 73 4.90 -11.65 -15.73
CA ARG A 73 4.36 -10.34 -16.11
C ARG A 73 4.35 -9.37 -14.93
N LEU A 74 4.36 -8.09 -15.27
CA LEU A 74 4.32 -6.99 -14.32
C LEU A 74 3.22 -6.01 -14.70
N LEU A 75 2.40 -5.60 -13.71
CA LEU A 75 1.46 -4.48 -13.80
C LEU A 75 2.04 -3.28 -13.05
N ILE A 76 2.12 -2.13 -13.72
CA ILE A 76 2.36 -0.83 -13.07
C ILE A 76 1.02 -0.12 -12.98
N THR A 77 0.45 -0.02 -11.78
CA THR A 77 -0.88 0.56 -11.57
C THR A 77 -0.81 2.00 -11.04
N GLY A 78 -1.83 2.82 -11.38
CA GLY A 78 -1.90 4.22 -11.00
C GLY A 78 -0.93 5.13 -11.77
N VAL A 79 -0.58 4.78 -12.99
CA VAL A 79 0.27 5.61 -13.85
C VAL A 79 -0.48 6.86 -14.27
N HIS A 80 0.15 8.02 -14.10
CA HIS A 80 -0.46 9.28 -14.55
C HIS A 80 -0.79 9.24 -16.05
N ARG A 81 -1.97 9.72 -16.44
CA ARG A 81 -2.48 9.61 -17.82
C ARG A 81 -1.55 10.23 -18.85
N ALA A 82 -0.84 11.31 -18.52
CA ALA A 82 0.10 11.97 -19.41
C ALA A 82 1.46 11.25 -19.52
N THR A 83 1.76 10.27 -18.64
CA THR A 83 3.05 9.56 -18.65
C THR A 83 3.04 8.47 -19.71
N SER A 84 3.95 8.54 -20.67
CA SER A 84 4.11 7.53 -21.72
C SER A 84 4.87 6.30 -21.23
N ALA A 85 4.69 5.16 -21.89
CA ALA A 85 5.47 3.95 -21.61
C ALA A 85 6.98 4.18 -21.82
N SER A 86 7.36 5.01 -22.80
CA SER A 86 8.75 5.35 -23.08
C SER A 86 9.39 6.19 -21.96
N GLU A 87 8.63 7.05 -21.30
CA GLU A 87 9.11 7.81 -20.13
C GLU A 87 9.35 6.89 -18.93
N ILE A 88 8.45 5.94 -18.68
CA ILE A 88 8.64 4.94 -17.62
C ILE A 88 9.86 4.06 -17.94
N ALA A 89 10.01 3.63 -19.19
CA ALA A 89 11.15 2.81 -19.63
C ALA A 89 12.51 3.50 -19.47
N ARG A 90 12.56 4.85 -19.41
CA ARG A 90 13.81 5.59 -19.11
C ARG A 90 14.28 5.41 -17.66
N LEU A 91 13.39 5.02 -16.75
CA LEU A 91 13.77 4.71 -15.36
C LEU A 91 14.59 3.40 -15.29
N THR A 92 14.44 2.53 -16.29
CA THR A 92 15.08 1.21 -16.36
C THR A 92 15.63 0.95 -17.76
N PRO A 93 16.68 1.69 -18.21
CA PRO A 93 17.13 1.69 -19.60
C PRO A 93 17.64 0.31 -20.09
N PHE A 94 18.19 -0.51 -19.19
CA PHE A 94 18.69 -1.86 -19.50
C PHE A 94 17.56 -2.88 -19.73
N TYR A 95 16.33 -2.56 -19.30
CA TYR A 95 15.19 -3.48 -19.31
C TYR A 95 14.07 -3.08 -20.30
N LYS A 96 14.36 -2.19 -21.24
CA LYS A 96 13.38 -1.68 -22.23
C LYS A 96 12.62 -2.77 -22.97
N LYS A 97 13.27 -3.92 -23.25
CA LYS A 97 12.66 -5.05 -23.93
C LYS A 97 11.40 -5.58 -23.24
N TYR A 98 11.31 -5.49 -21.92
CA TYR A 98 10.17 -5.98 -21.15
C TYR A 98 8.91 -5.11 -21.32
N PHE A 99 9.05 -3.84 -21.71
CA PHE A 99 7.93 -2.96 -21.98
C PHE A 99 7.14 -3.34 -23.25
N SER A 100 7.74 -4.10 -24.16
CA SER A 100 7.08 -4.57 -25.38
C SER A 100 6.36 -5.92 -25.23
N CYS A 101 6.69 -6.73 -24.20
CA CYS A 101 6.14 -8.07 -24.03
C CYS A 101 5.34 -8.26 -22.72
N CYS A 102 5.88 -7.72 -21.62
CA CYS A 102 5.62 -8.32 -20.32
C CYS A 102 5.22 -7.31 -19.23
N ILE A 103 5.18 -6.00 -19.56
CA ILE A 103 4.79 -4.92 -18.65
C ILE A 103 3.47 -4.30 -19.14
N ASP A 104 2.46 -4.36 -18.28
CA ASP A 104 1.16 -3.73 -18.48
C ASP A 104 1.09 -2.42 -17.69
N LEU A 105 0.45 -1.38 -18.22
CA LEU A 105 0.32 -0.08 -17.57
C LEU A 105 -1.16 0.22 -17.33
N ASP A 106 -1.54 0.39 -16.07
CA ASP A 106 -2.85 0.92 -15.71
C ASP A 106 -2.80 2.43 -15.46
N ARG A 107 -3.77 3.16 -16.01
CA ARG A 107 -3.95 4.61 -15.92
C ARG A 107 -5.32 5.01 -15.37
N SER A 108 -6.13 4.05 -14.94
CA SER A 108 -7.48 4.27 -14.43
C SER A 108 -7.48 4.49 -12.91
N ALA A 109 -6.58 3.83 -12.21
CA ALA A 109 -6.48 3.93 -10.76
C ALA A 109 -6.01 5.33 -10.31
N LEU A 110 -6.78 5.95 -9.42
CA LEU A 110 -6.51 7.29 -8.88
C LEU A 110 -6.05 7.27 -7.42
N ASN A 111 -6.19 6.13 -6.76
CA ASN A 111 -5.87 5.94 -5.34
C ASN A 111 -5.57 4.46 -5.06
N THR A 112 -5.24 4.13 -3.79
CA THR A 112 -4.86 2.74 -3.42
C THR A 112 -5.98 1.74 -3.62
N PHE A 113 -7.22 2.14 -3.37
CA PHE A 113 -8.39 1.30 -3.67
C PHE A 113 -8.50 1.01 -5.16
N GLY A 114 -8.39 2.04 -6.01
CA GLY A 114 -8.37 1.87 -7.47
C GLY A 114 -7.24 0.95 -7.93
N ASN A 115 -6.05 1.08 -7.33
CA ASN A 115 -4.94 0.18 -7.61
C ASN A 115 -5.30 -1.29 -7.29
N ALA A 116 -5.99 -1.53 -6.18
CA ALA A 116 -6.41 -2.89 -5.80
C ALA A 116 -7.49 -3.45 -6.75
N LEU A 117 -8.43 -2.63 -7.20
CA LEU A 117 -9.43 -3.02 -8.20
C LEU A 117 -8.79 -3.40 -9.55
N GLU A 118 -7.82 -2.59 -10.01
CA GLU A 118 -7.12 -2.86 -11.27
C GLU A 118 -6.23 -4.10 -11.16
N ALA A 119 -5.55 -4.30 -10.02
CA ALA A 119 -4.81 -5.52 -9.75
C ALA A 119 -5.71 -6.76 -9.75
N ARG A 120 -6.93 -6.66 -9.17
CA ARG A 120 -7.94 -7.72 -9.19
C ARG A 120 -8.38 -8.06 -10.62
N ARG A 121 -8.71 -7.03 -11.41
CA ARG A 121 -9.10 -7.21 -12.81
C ARG A 121 -7.99 -7.90 -13.59
N TRP A 122 -6.77 -7.39 -13.49
CA TRP A 122 -5.60 -7.92 -14.18
C TRP A 122 -5.27 -9.37 -13.79
N ALA A 123 -5.32 -9.69 -12.50
CA ALA A 123 -5.07 -11.05 -12.02
C ALA A 123 -6.13 -12.05 -12.53
N ARG A 124 -7.41 -11.65 -12.51
CA ARG A 124 -8.52 -12.49 -13.02
C ARG A 124 -8.45 -12.73 -14.52
N GLU A 125 -8.16 -11.70 -15.32
CA GLU A 125 -8.02 -11.81 -16.79
C GLU A 125 -6.89 -12.76 -17.18
N ARG A 126 -5.89 -12.94 -16.29
CA ARG A 126 -4.71 -13.78 -16.54
C ARG A 126 -4.72 -15.10 -15.78
N ASN A 127 -5.75 -15.35 -14.99
CA ASN A 127 -5.85 -16.52 -14.09
C ASN A 127 -4.64 -16.67 -13.15
N PHE A 128 -4.18 -15.53 -12.57
CA PHE A 128 -3.10 -15.50 -11.61
C PHE A 128 -3.61 -15.81 -10.20
N ASN A 129 -2.90 -16.68 -9.50
CA ASN A 129 -3.20 -17.10 -8.12
C ASN A 129 -2.18 -16.57 -7.10
N SER A 130 -1.15 -15.90 -7.58
CA SER A 130 -0.10 -15.31 -6.73
C SER A 130 0.46 -14.03 -7.34
N LEU A 131 0.68 -13.00 -6.50
CA LEU A 131 1.22 -11.71 -6.89
C LEU A 131 2.31 -11.25 -5.92
N ILE A 132 3.44 -10.78 -6.45
CA ILE A 132 4.40 -9.99 -5.70
C ILE A 132 3.92 -8.54 -5.71
N VAL A 133 3.77 -7.95 -4.52
CA VAL A 133 3.29 -6.58 -4.34
C VAL A 133 4.47 -5.67 -4.02
N VAL A 134 4.81 -4.78 -4.95
CA VAL A 134 5.93 -3.85 -4.82
C VAL A 134 5.41 -2.46 -4.49
N THR A 135 5.75 -1.96 -3.32
CA THR A 135 5.44 -0.59 -2.88
C THR A 135 6.39 -0.15 -1.78
N SER A 136 6.39 1.13 -1.40
CA SER A 136 7.24 1.59 -0.30
C SER A 136 6.86 0.94 1.02
N ASN A 137 7.85 0.69 1.86
CA ASN A 137 7.68 0.02 3.15
C ASN A 137 6.61 0.67 4.04
N TRP A 138 6.58 2.01 4.13
CA TRP A 138 5.58 2.75 4.89
C TRP A 138 4.15 2.65 4.32
N HIS A 139 4.02 2.35 3.03
CA HIS A 139 2.73 2.17 2.34
C HIS A 139 2.25 0.73 2.35
N MET A 140 3.14 -0.23 2.56
CA MET A 140 2.85 -1.67 2.49
C MET A 140 1.66 -2.10 3.36
N PRO A 141 1.52 -1.68 4.63
CA PRO A 141 0.38 -2.13 5.43
C PRO A 141 -0.97 -1.76 4.82
N ARG A 142 -1.12 -0.53 4.28
CA ARG A 142 -2.36 -0.10 3.65
C ARG A 142 -2.58 -0.76 2.29
N ALA A 143 -1.53 -0.89 1.50
CA ALA A 143 -1.60 -1.54 0.19
C ALA A 143 -2.02 -3.01 0.31
N MET A 144 -1.43 -3.74 1.26
CA MET A 144 -1.79 -5.14 1.52
C MET A 144 -3.24 -5.27 1.97
N ALA A 145 -3.71 -4.46 2.93
CA ALA A 145 -5.09 -4.50 3.39
C ALA A 145 -6.10 -4.29 2.24
N GLU A 146 -5.85 -3.32 1.34
CA GLU A 146 -6.70 -3.09 0.18
C GLU A 146 -6.66 -4.25 -0.83
N LEU A 147 -5.47 -4.78 -1.09
CA LEU A 147 -5.30 -5.89 -2.03
C LEU A 147 -5.87 -7.21 -1.49
N GLU A 148 -5.64 -7.56 -0.23
CA GLU A 148 -6.20 -8.74 0.42
C GLU A 148 -7.73 -8.72 0.42
N HIS A 149 -8.33 -7.54 0.65
CA HIS A 149 -9.76 -7.36 0.58
C HIS A 149 -10.32 -7.60 -0.83
N GLN A 150 -9.60 -7.13 -1.87
CA GLN A 150 -10.06 -7.26 -3.26
C GLN A 150 -9.69 -8.60 -3.92
N LEU A 151 -8.70 -9.29 -3.38
CA LEU A 151 -8.08 -10.52 -3.92
C LEU A 151 -7.99 -11.63 -2.86
N PRO A 152 -9.12 -12.03 -2.22
CA PRO A 152 -9.09 -12.98 -1.09
C PRO A 152 -8.55 -14.36 -1.50
N ASP A 153 -8.67 -14.72 -2.78
CA ASP A 153 -8.27 -16.02 -3.31
C ASP A 153 -6.87 -16.01 -3.95
N VAL A 154 -6.17 -14.86 -3.91
CA VAL A 154 -4.83 -14.70 -4.50
C VAL A 154 -3.79 -14.57 -3.40
N ARG A 155 -2.75 -15.38 -3.47
CA ARG A 155 -1.62 -15.27 -2.56
C ARG A 155 -0.80 -14.00 -2.85
N LEU A 156 -0.75 -13.09 -1.90
CA LEU A 156 0.01 -11.85 -1.99
C LEU A 156 1.35 -11.99 -1.26
N ILE A 157 2.43 -11.58 -1.92
CA ILE A 157 3.80 -11.63 -1.42
C ILE A 157 4.31 -10.18 -1.33
N PRO A 158 4.44 -9.59 -0.14
CA PRO A 158 4.90 -8.22 -0.01
C PRO A 158 6.39 -8.09 -0.35
N PHE A 159 6.72 -7.09 -1.16
CA PHE A 159 8.09 -6.67 -1.44
C PHE A 159 8.22 -5.16 -1.17
N PRO A 160 8.54 -4.78 0.08
CA PRO A 160 8.66 -3.39 0.49
C PRO A 160 9.94 -2.74 -0.03
N VAL A 161 9.79 -1.68 -0.83
CA VAL A 161 10.90 -0.81 -1.23
C VAL A 161 11.24 0.12 -0.06
N ILE A 162 12.44 -0.01 0.46
CA ILE A 162 12.84 0.71 1.67
C ILE A 162 13.08 2.19 1.35
N SER A 163 12.26 3.05 1.96
CA SER A 163 12.38 4.49 1.82
C SER A 163 13.51 5.04 2.69
N LYS A 164 14.38 5.88 2.11
CA LYS A 164 15.45 6.56 2.86
C LYS A 164 14.91 7.35 4.05
N MET A 165 13.74 7.97 3.91
CA MET A 165 13.10 8.76 4.97
C MET A 165 12.77 7.93 6.22
N VAL A 166 12.50 6.62 6.09
CA VAL A 166 12.15 5.74 7.21
C VAL A 166 13.34 4.91 7.68
N LYS A 167 14.40 4.79 6.85
CA LYS A 167 15.59 3.97 7.15
C LYS A 167 16.64 4.68 8.00
N THR A 168 16.84 5.98 7.79
CA THR A 168 18.05 6.68 8.29
C THR A 168 17.94 7.23 9.70
N GLU A 169 16.73 7.54 10.18
CA GLU A 169 16.52 8.11 11.52
C GLU A 169 15.30 7.47 12.19
N PRO A 170 15.31 7.28 13.51
CA PRO A 170 14.13 6.90 14.25
C PRO A 170 13.02 7.94 14.00
N TRP A 171 11.85 7.48 13.55
CA TRP A 171 10.75 8.35 13.14
C TRP A 171 10.32 9.38 14.21
N TRP A 172 10.52 9.07 15.50
CA TRP A 172 10.19 9.95 16.64
C TRP A 172 11.19 11.10 16.84
N GLN A 173 12.35 11.07 16.18
CA GLN A 173 13.35 12.15 16.22
C GLN A 173 13.11 13.20 15.11
N ASN A 174 12.29 12.86 14.12
CA ASN A 174 11.98 13.75 12.99
C ASN A 174 10.48 14.01 12.91
N VAL A 175 10.07 15.26 13.18
CA VAL A 175 8.66 15.67 13.20
C VAL A 175 7.98 15.49 11.84
N GLU A 176 8.69 15.68 10.74
CA GLU A 176 8.14 15.52 9.39
C GLU A 176 7.85 14.04 9.11
N THR A 177 8.78 13.16 9.46
CA THR A 177 8.59 11.71 9.35
C THR A 177 7.44 11.24 10.25
N ALA A 178 7.37 11.71 11.49
CA ALA A 178 6.27 11.36 12.41
C ALA A 178 4.90 11.79 11.85
N ARG A 179 4.78 13.02 11.35
CA ARG A 179 3.55 13.55 10.71
C ARG A 179 3.16 12.75 9.48
N PHE A 180 4.14 12.41 8.64
CA PHE A 180 3.93 11.61 7.44
C PHE A 180 3.39 10.22 7.78
N LEU A 181 4.03 9.50 8.72
CA LEU A 181 3.59 8.17 9.15
C LEU A 181 2.22 8.22 9.82
N PHE A 182 1.94 9.25 10.62
CA PHE A 182 0.62 9.44 11.22
C PHE A 182 -0.46 9.69 10.16
N ALA A 183 -0.17 10.49 9.15
CA ALA A 183 -1.10 10.70 8.03
C ALA A 183 -1.35 9.40 7.24
N GLU A 184 -0.32 8.56 7.05
CA GLU A 184 -0.49 7.25 6.39
C GLU A 184 -1.29 6.28 7.27
N TYR A 185 -1.09 6.30 8.59
CA TYR A 185 -1.91 5.55 9.54
C TYR A 185 -3.40 5.95 9.47
N LEU A 186 -3.71 7.25 9.42
CA LEU A 186 -5.09 7.71 9.28
C LEU A 186 -5.73 7.23 7.98
N LYS A 187 -4.97 7.24 6.86
CA LYS A 187 -5.43 6.67 5.58
C LYS A 187 -5.67 5.15 5.68
N TYR A 188 -4.82 4.45 6.43
CA TYR A 188 -4.99 3.02 6.69
C TYR A 188 -6.27 2.75 7.49
N LEU A 189 -6.54 3.51 8.56
CA LEU A 189 -7.78 3.40 9.32
C LEU A 189 -9.01 3.72 8.47
N PHE A 190 -8.93 4.75 7.63
CA PHE A 190 -9.99 5.09 6.68
C PHE A 190 -10.26 3.94 5.71
N ALA A 191 -9.22 3.31 5.16
CA ALA A 191 -9.36 2.15 4.28
C ALA A 191 -10.06 0.99 4.99
N LEU A 192 -9.65 0.62 6.21
CA LEU A 192 -10.29 -0.43 7.01
C LEU A 192 -11.76 -0.13 7.31
N THR A 193 -12.08 1.13 7.61
CA THR A 193 -13.48 1.56 7.89
C THR A 193 -14.32 1.47 6.62
N ARG A 194 -13.80 1.96 5.49
CA ARG A 194 -14.47 1.87 4.19
C ARG A 194 -14.78 0.42 3.81
N MET A 195 -13.83 -0.49 3.93
CA MET A 195 -14.01 -1.91 3.61
C MET A 195 -15.12 -2.58 4.45
N ARG A 196 -15.37 -2.08 5.69
CA ARG A 196 -16.47 -2.59 6.53
C ARG A 196 -17.84 -2.03 6.14
N ILE A 197 -17.87 -0.79 5.61
CA ILE A 197 -19.12 -0.10 5.23
C ILE A 197 -19.52 -0.47 3.81
N ASP A 198 -18.55 -0.54 2.91
CA ASP A 198 -18.71 -0.85 1.49
C ASP A 198 -17.73 -1.96 1.09
N PRO A 199 -18.08 -3.24 1.40
CA PRO A 199 -17.21 -4.37 1.12
C PRO A 199 -16.90 -4.56 -0.37
N ASP A 200 -17.86 -4.25 -1.23
CA ASP A 200 -17.74 -4.49 -2.68
C ASP A 200 -17.10 -3.32 -3.42
N GLY A 201 -16.98 -2.17 -2.79
CA GLY A 201 -16.45 -0.95 -3.41
C GLY A 201 -17.35 -0.43 -4.54
N ALA A 202 -18.65 -0.57 -4.38
CA ALA A 202 -19.65 -0.25 -5.40
C ALA A 202 -20.16 1.21 -5.34
N ALA A 203 -19.68 2.00 -4.36
CA ALA A 203 -20.12 3.39 -4.17
C ALA A 203 -19.22 4.41 -4.87
#